data_b92d2e9a287a3193fe0bb336936f5604
#
_entry.id   b92d2e9a287a3193fe0bb336936f5604
#
_cell.length_a   1.000
_cell.length_b   1.000
_cell.length_c   1.000
_cell.angle_alpha   90.00
_cell.angle_beta   90.00
_cell.angle_gamma   90.00
#
_symmetry.space_group_name_H-M   'P 1'
#
loop_
_entity.id
_entity.type
_entity.pdbx_description
1 polymer ?
#
loop_
_entity_poly.entity_id
_entity_poly.type
_entity_poly.pdbx_seq_one_letter_code
_entity_poly.pdbx_strand_id
1 'polypeptide(L)'
;QYKGNSIQLSPETNYTLYQAASTSASIIKQPSPIRLLKAVKNETEIKGFHQAMVRDGVAMVRFLIWLKENVQSGMETELSVDRKLYELRSEQCLFQGISFDTIAGYQEHGAIVHYEATPETSSTLQAKGLLLLDSGAQYLDGTTDITRTIVLGEVSDEQKTDYTLVLKGFIALSQAEFPQGTCGTQLDVLARQFMWKAGINYGHGTGHGVGHFLNVHEGPHQIRMNHIPTPLQPGMTITNEPGIYKSGRYGIRTENTMLVVPARETEFGVFYKFEPLTLCPIDKEAIRIDLLTDEEIEWLNSYHQRVYDMLSPMLTSDEQNWLKEATARL
;
A
#
# COMPACT_ATOMS: atom_id res chain seq x y z
N GLN A 1 32.79 29.61 1.26
CA GLN A 1 32.70 29.41 2.72
C GLN A 1 33.31 28.09 3.18
N TYR A 2 33.44 27.08 2.31
CA TYR A 2 33.87 25.72 2.67
C TYR A 2 35.25 25.33 2.14
N LYS A 3 36.07 26.32 1.77
CA LYS A 3 37.43 26.10 1.25
C LYS A 3 38.28 25.36 2.28
N GLY A 4 38.82 24.22 1.93
CA GLY A 4 39.63 23.36 2.82
C GLY A 4 38.87 22.38 3.70
N ASN A 5 37.51 22.34 3.63
CA ASN A 5 36.67 21.38 4.34
C ASN A 5 36.34 20.17 3.45
N SER A 6 35.86 19.10 4.08
CA SER A 6 35.27 17.96 3.39
C SER A 6 33.76 18.08 3.37
N ILE A 7 33.10 17.74 2.24
CA ILE A 7 31.65 17.71 2.07
C ILE A 7 31.25 16.26 1.71
N GLN A 8 30.35 15.68 2.49
CA GLN A 8 29.73 14.40 2.12
C GLN A 8 28.62 14.65 1.11
N LEU A 9 28.67 13.95 -0.02
CA LEU A 9 27.64 13.95 -1.04
C LEU A 9 27.21 12.53 -1.36
N SER A 10 25.90 12.34 -1.57
CA SER A 10 25.37 11.08 -2.09
C SER A 10 25.92 10.79 -3.48
N PRO A 11 26.19 9.52 -3.83
CA PRO A 11 26.49 9.13 -5.22
C PRO A 11 25.41 9.55 -6.22
N GLU A 12 24.18 9.75 -5.76
CA GLU A 12 23.00 10.17 -6.55
C GLU A 12 22.90 11.71 -6.68
N THR A 13 23.85 12.46 -6.11
CA THR A 13 23.84 13.93 -6.17
C THR A 13 23.89 14.42 -7.60
N ASN A 14 23.03 15.38 -7.94
CA ASN A 14 23.03 16.05 -9.24
C ASN A 14 24.43 16.55 -9.60
N TYR A 15 24.83 16.33 -10.88
CA TYR A 15 26.19 16.63 -11.34
C TYR A 15 26.59 18.10 -11.19
N THR A 16 25.66 19.03 -11.39
CA THR A 16 25.92 20.47 -11.23
C THR A 16 26.26 20.81 -9.78
N LEU A 17 25.51 20.22 -8.82
CA LEU A 17 25.80 20.42 -7.39
C LEU A 17 27.13 19.75 -7.01
N TYR A 18 27.42 18.56 -7.56
CA TYR A 18 28.69 17.88 -7.34
C TYR A 18 29.86 18.76 -7.85
N GLN A 19 29.79 19.30 -9.05
CA GLN A 19 30.80 20.20 -9.61
C GLN A 19 30.97 21.44 -8.72
N ALA A 20 29.89 22.11 -8.35
CA ALA A 20 29.96 23.30 -7.52
C ALA A 20 30.63 23.03 -6.16
N ALA A 21 30.33 21.90 -5.52
CA ALA A 21 30.94 21.50 -4.26
C ALA A 21 32.43 21.15 -4.43
N SER A 22 32.78 20.40 -5.49
CA SER A 22 34.15 19.94 -5.74
C SER A 22 35.16 21.07 -6.06
N THR A 23 34.68 22.24 -6.48
CA THR A 23 35.54 23.43 -6.66
C THR A 23 35.97 24.05 -5.34
N SER A 24 35.28 23.75 -4.24
CA SER A 24 35.46 24.43 -2.94
C SER A 24 35.84 23.49 -1.81
N ALA A 25 35.66 22.19 -1.95
CA ALA A 25 35.85 21.19 -0.88
C ALA A 25 36.28 19.82 -1.44
N SER A 26 36.86 19.00 -0.55
CA SER A 26 37.08 17.57 -0.82
C SER A 26 35.75 16.82 -0.70
N ILE A 27 35.42 16.00 -1.70
CA ILE A 27 34.14 15.27 -1.72
C ILE A 27 34.31 13.86 -1.12
N ILE A 28 33.50 13.54 -0.10
CA ILE A 28 33.35 12.20 0.46
C ILE A 28 32.07 11.62 -0.14
N LYS A 29 32.18 10.60 -1.00
CA LYS A 29 31.03 9.94 -1.62
C LYS A 29 30.50 8.87 -0.69
N GLN A 30 29.37 9.12 -0.04
CA GLN A 30 28.65 8.16 0.83
C GLN A 30 27.15 8.39 0.72
N PRO A 31 26.31 7.35 1.01
CA PRO A 31 24.88 7.53 1.09
C PRO A 31 24.50 8.68 2.03
N SER A 32 23.46 9.44 1.67
CA SER A 32 22.99 10.53 2.52
C SER A 32 22.43 9.99 3.85
N PRO A 33 22.89 10.48 5.01
CA PRO A 33 22.35 10.09 6.31
C PRO A 33 20.90 10.54 6.49
N ILE A 34 20.45 11.55 5.75
CA ILE A 34 19.08 12.08 5.80
C ILE A 34 18.07 10.99 5.41
N ARG A 35 18.40 10.07 4.49
CA ARG A 35 17.50 8.98 4.08
C ARG A 35 17.08 8.10 5.26
N LEU A 36 18.03 7.69 6.09
CA LEU A 36 17.73 6.88 7.28
C LEU A 36 17.03 7.69 8.37
N LEU A 37 17.45 8.94 8.58
CA LEU A 37 16.83 9.83 9.57
C LEU A 37 15.35 10.10 9.26
N LYS A 38 14.98 10.24 8.00
CA LYS A 38 13.57 10.39 7.58
C LYS A 38 12.78 9.08 7.63
N ALA A 39 13.45 7.95 7.38
CA ALA A 39 12.80 6.64 7.33
C ALA A 39 12.19 6.26 8.68
N VAL A 40 12.86 6.58 9.78
CA VAL A 40 12.38 6.33 11.15
C VAL A 40 11.57 7.55 11.62
N LYS A 41 10.25 7.42 11.57
CA LYS A 41 9.31 8.48 11.95
C LYS A 41 9.30 8.68 13.46
N ASN A 42 9.26 9.93 13.89
CA ASN A 42 9.05 10.29 15.27
C ASN A 42 7.57 10.17 15.67
N GLU A 43 7.26 10.33 16.96
CA GLU A 43 5.91 10.20 17.50
C GLU A 43 4.88 11.14 16.84
N THR A 44 5.30 12.37 16.49
CA THR A 44 4.43 13.34 15.82
C THR A 44 4.11 12.90 14.40
N GLU A 45 5.08 12.42 13.65
CA GLU A 45 4.91 11.90 12.30
C GLU A 45 4.05 10.62 12.30
N ILE A 46 4.28 9.71 13.25
CA ILE A 46 3.45 8.50 13.42
C ILE A 46 2.00 8.86 13.71
N LYS A 47 1.76 9.81 14.64
CA LYS A 47 0.41 10.30 14.91
C LYS A 47 -0.24 10.91 13.67
N GLY A 48 0.53 11.65 12.88
CA GLY A 48 0.08 12.21 11.61
C GLY A 48 -0.35 11.12 10.63
N PHE A 49 0.46 10.08 10.45
CA PHE A 49 0.09 8.93 9.62
C PHE A 49 -1.23 8.29 10.04
N HIS A 50 -1.44 8.02 11.33
CA HIS A 50 -2.71 7.48 11.82
C HIS A 50 -3.90 8.37 11.46
N GLN A 51 -3.76 9.69 11.59
CA GLN A 51 -4.83 10.63 11.25
C GLN A 51 -5.07 10.72 9.74
N ALA A 52 -4.01 10.72 8.93
CA ALA A 52 -4.09 10.69 7.48
C ALA A 52 -4.82 9.41 6.99
N MET A 53 -4.50 8.25 7.57
CA MET A 53 -5.13 6.98 7.21
C MET A 53 -6.63 6.92 7.58
N VAL A 54 -7.05 7.58 8.64
CA VAL A 54 -8.49 7.71 8.97
C VAL A 54 -9.20 8.55 7.91
N ARG A 55 -8.65 9.72 7.55
CA ARG A 55 -9.24 10.58 6.50
C ARG A 55 -9.30 9.88 5.15
N ASP A 56 -8.20 9.26 4.74
CA ASP A 56 -8.15 8.50 3.49
C ASP A 56 -9.12 7.32 3.51
N GLY A 57 -9.23 6.62 4.64
CA GLY A 57 -10.19 5.53 4.83
C GLY A 57 -11.64 5.99 4.68
N VAL A 58 -12.00 7.15 5.19
CA VAL A 58 -13.33 7.75 4.98
C VAL A 58 -13.58 8.03 3.49
N ALA A 59 -12.62 8.62 2.80
CA ALA A 59 -12.72 8.86 1.35
C ALA A 59 -12.87 7.54 0.57
N MET A 60 -12.09 6.52 0.93
CA MET A 60 -12.18 5.19 0.31
C MET A 60 -13.53 4.51 0.56
N VAL A 61 -14.10 4.58 1.77
CA VAL A 61 -15.43 4.01 2.04
C VAL A 61 -16.50 4.69 1.18
N ARG A 62 -16.52 6.01 1.13
CA ARG A 62 -17.44 6.78 0.28
C ARG A 62 -17.28 6.44 -1.20
N PHE A 63 -16.04 6.27 -1.64
CA PHE A 63 -15.74 5.84 -3.00
C PHE A 63 -16.27 4.44 -3.29
N LEU A 64 -16.07 3.47 -2.40
CA LEU A 64 -16.56 2.10 -2.58
C LEU A 64 -18.09 2.04 -2.64
N ILE A 65 -18.78 2.81 -1.81
CA ILE A 65 -20.24 2.96 -1.87
C ILE A 65 -20.66 3.52 -3.24
N TRP A 66 -20.09 4.65 -3.64
CA TRP A 66 -20.38 5.27 -4.93
C TRP A 66 -20.13 4.31 -6.10
N LEU A 67 -19.02 3.57 -6.09
CA LEU A 67 -18.67 2.65 -7.16
C LEU A 67 -19.71 1.52 -7.29
N LYS A 68 -20.07 0.88 -6.18
CA LYS A 68 -21.08 -0.21 -6.17
C LYS A 68 -22.45 0.27 -6.64
N GLU A 69 -22.85 1.50 -6.33
CA GLU A 69 -24.12 2.09 -6.77
C GLU A 69 -24.12 2.46 -8.25
N ASN A 70 -23.00 2.94 -8.81
CA ASN A 70 -22.96 3.53 -10.14
C ASN A 70 -22.45 2.58 -11.24
N VAL A 71 -21.68 1.55 -10.91
CA VAL A 71 -21.14 0.61 -11.90
C VAL A 71 -22.26 -0.09 -12.72
N GLN A 72 -23.44 -0.28 -12.14
CA GLN A 72 -24.59 -0.88 -12.81
C GLN A 72 -25.12 -0.05 -13.99
N SER A 73 -24.85 1.26 -14.01
CA SER A 73 -25.26 2.15 -15.09
C SER A 73 -24.51 1.89 -16.40
N GLY A 74 -23.31 1.30 -16.32
CA GLY A 74 -22.41 1.11 -17.47
C GLY A 74 -21.88 2.43 -18.05
N MET A 75 -21.93 3.53 -17.30
CA MET A 75 -21.42 4.84 -17.73
C MET A 75 -20.07 5.19 -17.12
N GLU A 76 -19.70 4.51 -16.03
CA GLU A 76 -18.45 4.78 -15.35
C GLU A 76 -17.25 4.20 -16.13
N THR A 77 -16.13 4.90 -16.08
CA THR A 77 -14.89 4.55 -16.75
C THR A 77 -13.72 4.58 -15.76
N GLU A 78 -12.57 4.02 -16.14
CA GLU A 78 -11.35 4.12 -15.34
C GLU A 78 -10.98 5.57 -15.01
N LEU A 79 -11.19 6.51 -15.95
CA LEU A 79 -10.97 7.95 -15.71
C LEU A 79 -12.02 8.56 -14.78
N SER A 80 -13.29 8.11 -14.81
CA SER A 80 -14.30 8.62 -13.87
C SER A 80 -14.07 8.11 -12.46
N VAL A 81 -13.53 6.90 -12.32
CA VAL A 81 -13.08 6.32 -11.05
C VAL A 81 -11.98 7.18 -10.42
N ASP A 82 -10.93 7.49 -11.17
CA ASP A 82 -9.84 8.36 -10.71
C ASP A 82 -10.37 9.73 -10.27
N ARG A 83 -11.18 10.38 -11.12
CA ARG A 83 -11.77 11.70 -10.81
C ARG A 83 -12.61 11.67 -9.54
N LYS A 84 -13.45 10.63 -9.39
CA LYS A 84 -14.33 10.52 -8.22
C LYS A 84 -13.54 10.32 -6.94
N LEU A 85 -12.50 9.52 -6.98
CA LEU A 85 -11.64 9.30 -5.83
C LEU A 85 -10.88 10.58 -5.46
N TYR A 86 -10.38 11.32 -6.44
CA TYR A 86 -9.76 12.63 -6.21
C TYR A 86 -10.76 13.62 -5.54
N GLU A 87 -12.00 13.70 -6.02
CA GLU A 87 -13.04 14.55 -5.42
C GLU A 87 -13.23 14.22 -3.93
N LEU A 88 -13.45 12.95 -3.59
CA LEU A 88 -13.71 12.50 -2.22
C LEU A 88 -12.51 12.70 -1.28
N ARG A 89 -11.28 12.53 -1.80
CA ARG A 89 -10.05 12.82 -1.07
C ARG A 89 -9.86 14.32 -0.84
N SER A 90 -10.22 15.15 -1.85
CA SER A 90 -10.09 16.61 -1.76
C SER A 90 -11.04 17.25 -0.73
N GLU A 91 -12.13 16.57 -0.37
CA GLU A 91 -13.03 16.97 0.71
C GLU A 91 -12.43 16.78 2.11
N GLN A 92 -11.37 15.96 2.21
CA GLN A 92 -10.75 15.68 3.51
C GLN A 92 -9.85 16.85 3.95
N CYS A 93 -9.88 17.15 5.24
CA CYS A 93 -9.00 18.19 5.79
C CYS A 93 -7.51 17.80 5.61
N LEU A 94 -6.67 18.81 5.43
CA LEU A 94 -5.22 18.71 5.20
C LEU A 94 -4.81 18.08 3.85
N PHE A 95 -5.74 17.76 2.95
CA PHE A 95 -5.44 17.25 1.62
C PHE A 95 -4.63 18.28 0.82
N GLN A 96 -3.59 17.82 0.11
CA GLN A 96 -2.69 18.66 -0.70
C GLN A 96 -2.59 18.18 -2.16
N GLY A 97 -3.06 16.98 -2.46
CA GLY A 97 -3.00 16.37 -3.79
C GLY A 97 -2.89 14.86 -3.71
N ILE A 98 -2.74 14.22 -4.85
CA ILE A 98 -2.45 12.78 -4.94
C ILE A 98 -0.98 12.52 -4.59
N SER A 99 -0.68 11.34 -4.06
CA SER A 99 0.71 10.92 -3.78
C SER A 99 1.40 10.32 -5.02
N PHE A 100 0.61 9.82 -5.97
CA PHE A 100 1.00 9.33 -7.30
C PHE A 100 -0.23 9.24 -8.21
N ASP A 101 -0.02 9.11 -9.52
CA ASP A 101 -1.10 8.98 -10.49
C ASP A 101 -1.87 7.66 -10.27
N THR A 102 -3.21 7.77 -10.17
CA THR A 102 -4.08 6.64 -9.84
C THR A 102 -4.00 5.54 -10.89
N ILE A 103 -3.78 4.30 -10.45
CA ILE A 103 -3.88 3.11 -11.28
C ILE A 103 -5.29 2.55 -11.12
N ALA A 104 -6.16 2.78 -12.10
CA ALA A 104 -7.51 2.22 -12.13
C ALA A 104 -7.58 1.24 -13.32
N GLY A 105 -7.23 -0.02 -13.09
CA GLY A 105 -7.16 -1.04 -14.14
C GLY A 105 -8.33 -2.01 -14.09
N TYR A 106 -9.29 -1.85 -15.02
CA TYR A 106 -10.42 -2.75 -15.16
C TYR A 106 -10.02 -3.96 -16.01
N GLN A 107 -10.31 -5.18 -15.52
CA GLN A 107 -10.06 -6.45 -16.21
C GLN A 107 -8.59 -6.53 -16.70
N GLU A 108 -8.36 -6.65 -18.03
CA GLU A 108 -7.03 -6.79 -18.64
C GLU A 108 -6.07 -5.64 -18.33
N HIS A 109 -6.58 -4.42 -18.12
CA HIS A 109 -5.75 -3.28 -17.74
C HIS A 109 -5.14 -3.45 -16.35
N GLY A 110 -5.82 -4.14 -15.44
CA GLY A 110 -5.28 -4.50 -14.12
C GLY A 110 -4.04 -5.39 -14.19
N ALA A 111 -3.80 -6.07 -15.33
CA ALA A 111 -2.59 -6.87 -15.54
C ALA A 111 -1.34 -6.03 -15.86
N ILE A 112 -1.50 -4.73 -16.12
CA ILE A 112 -0.41 -3.78 -16.34
C ILE A 112 -0.11 -3.11 -15.01
N VAL A 113 1.02 -3.48 -14.38
CA VAL A 113 1.35 -3.12 -12.97
C VAL A 113 1.26 -1.62 -12.69
N HIS A 114 1.72 -0.78 -13.64
CA HIS A 114 1.64 0.68 -13.58
C HIS A 114 0.77 1.19 -14.74
N TYR A 115 -0.47 0.74 -14.80
CA TYR A 115 -1.43 1.21 -15.81
C TYR A 115 -1.83 2.65 -15.53
N GLU A 116 -1.84 3.46 -16.56
CA GLU A 116 -2.36 4.81 -16.53
C GLU A 116 -3.45 4.94 -17.61
N ALA A 117 -4.68 5.22 -17.17
CA ALA A 117 -5.79 5.42 -18.08
C ALA A 117 -5.67 6.77 -18.81
N THR A 118 -5.82 6.74 -20.14
CA THR A 118 -5.92 7.95 -20.96
C THR A 118 -7.29 8.03 -21.62
N PRO A 119 -7.68 9.18 -22.20
CA PRO A 119 -8.95 9.26 -22.96
C PRO A 119 -9.07 8.20 -24.06
N GLU A 120 -7.95 7.77 -24.64
CA GLU A 120 -7.90 6.79 -25.73
C GLU A 120 -7.92 5.33 -25.22
N THR A 121 -7.39 5.07 -24.02
CA THR A 121 -7.25 3.70 -23.50
C THR A 121 -8.26 3.34 -22.43
N SER A 122 -8.90 4.34 -21.79
CA SER A 122 -9.83 4.14 -20.69
C SER A 122 -10.99 3.22 -21.05
N SER A 123 -11.14 2.15 -20.28
CA SER A 123 -12.26 1.22 -20.41
C SER A 123 -13.51 1.70 -19.67
N THR A 124 -14.68 1.39 -20.23
CA THR A 124 -15.96 1.51 -19.53
C THR A 124 -16.15 0.32 -18.59
N LEU A 125 -16.42 0.59 -17.32
CA LEU A 125 -16.67 -0.43 -16.31
C LEU A 125 -18.02 -1.11 -16.56
N GLN A 126 -18.03 -2.41 -16.37
CA GLN A 126 -19.25 -3.22 -16.41
C GLN A 126 -19.49 -3.85 -15.03
N ALA A 127 -20.73 -4.20 -14.72
CA ALA A 127 -21.07 -4.93 -13.50
C ALA A 127 -20.61 -6.39 -13.54
N LYS A 128 -19.33 -6.63 -13.81
CA LYS A 128 -18.68 -7.94 -13.88
C LYS A 128 -17.17 -7.82 -13.70
N GLY A 129 -16.54 -8.88 -13.21
CA GLY A 129 -15.08 -8.99 -13.12
C GLY A 129 -14.47 -8.11 -12.04
N LEU A 130 -13.21 -7.74 -12.23
CA LEU A 130 -12.36 -7.10 -11.24
C LEU A 130 -11.89 -5.71 -11.69
N LEU A 131 -11.88 -4.76 -10.76
CA LEU A 131 -11.18 -3.49 -10.86
C LEU A 131 -10.01 -3.50 -9.87
N LEU A 132 -8.78 -3.40 -10.36
CA LEU A 132 -7.60 -3.09 -9.55
C LEU A 132 -7.50 -1.58 -9.42
N LEU A 133 -7.58 -1.08 -8.20
CA LEU A 133 -7.47 0.34 -7.87
C LEU A 133 -6.32 0.55 -6.91
N ASP A 134 -5.26 1.22 -7.39
CA ASP A 134 -4.09 1.60 -6.62
C ASP A 134 -3.96 3.13 -6.64
N SER A 135 -3.89 3.73 -5.46
CA SER A 135 -4.01 5.18 -5.31
C SER A 135 -3.53 5.67 -3.95
N GLY A 136 -3.23 6.95 -3.87
CA GLY A 136 -2.85 7.55 -2.62
C GLY A 136 -3.01 9.07 -2.60
N ALA A 137 -2.88 9.65 -1.43
CA ALA A 137 -3.00 11.08 -1.20
C ALA A 137 -1.85 11.63 -0.37
N GLN A 138 -1.56 12.91 -0.59
CA GLN A 138 -0.71 13.74 0.26
C GLN A 138 -1.58 14.54 1.20
N TYR A 139 -1.45 14.25 2.48
CA TYR A 139 -1.97 15.10 3.56
C TYR A 139 -0.80 15.78 4.25
N LEU A 140 -0.97 17.01 4.80
CA LEU A 140 0.12 17.72 5.48
C LEU A 140 0.80 16.92 6.60
N ASP A 141 0.09 15.93 7.15
CA ASP A 141 0.53 15.09 8.26
C ASP A 141 0.72 13.61 7.88
N GLY A 142 0.74 13.27 6.60
CA GLY A 142 1.04 11.92 6.14
C GLY A 142 0.81 11.71 4.64
N THR A 143 1.42 10.67 4.12
CA THR A 143 1.25 10.20 2.73
C THR A 143 0.53 8.86 2.77
N THR A 144 -0.48 8.65 1.94
CA THR A 144 -1.17 7.36 1.84
C THR A 144 -0.84 6.65 0.54
N ASP A 145 -0.92 5.33 0.61
CA ASP A 145 -0.68 4.38 -0.46
C ASP A 145 -1.53 3.14 -0.18
N ILE A 146 -2.40 2.78 -1.13
CA ILE A 146 -3.35 1.67 -0.97
C ILE A 146 -3.72 1.07 -2.31
N THR A 147 -3.71 -0.26 -2.37
CA THR A 147 -4.37 -0.99 -3.45
C THR A 147 -5.53 -1.83 -2.92
N ARG A 148 -6.66 -1.78 -3.63
CA ARG A 148 -7.75 -2.75 -3.50
C ARG A 148 -8.12 -3.31 -4.86
N THR A 149 -8.32 -4.63 -4.91
CA THR A 149 -8.98 -5.27 -6.04
C THR A 149 -10.44 -5.46 -5.69
N ILE A 150 -11.32 -4.83 -6.45
CA ILE A 150 -12.75 -4.68 -6.17
C ILE A 150 -13.53 -5.56 -7.13
N VAL A 151 -14.45 -6.36 -6.61
CA VAL A 151 -15.38 -7.16 -7.42
C VAL A 151 -16.50 -6.26 -7.92
N LEU A 152 -16.68 -6.16 -9.23
CA LEU A 152 -17.76 -5.38 -9.82
C LEU A 152 -18.99 -6.22 -10.19
N GLY A 153 -18.90 -7.54 -10.03
CA GLY A 153 -19.98 -8.49 -10.31
C GLY A 153 -19.44 -9.91 -10.46
N GLU A 154 -19.94 -10.68 -11.42
CA GLU A 154 -19.52 -12.07 -11.58
C GLU A 154 -18.01 -12.21 -11.83
N VAL A 155 -17.37 -13.09 -11.06
CA VAL A 155 -15.95 -13.45 -11.17
C VAL A 155 -15.78 -14.98 -11.24
N SER A 156 -14.81 -15.42 -12.03
CA SER A 156 -14.53 -16.85 -12.21
C SER A 156 -13.87 -17.49 -10.98
N ASP A 157 -13.94 -18.81 -10.88
CA ASP A 157 -13.27 -19.57 -9.82
C ASP A 157 -11.74 -19.38 -9.85
N GLU A 158 -11.16 -19.18 -11.04
CA GLU A 158 -9.75 -18.87 -11.18
C GLU A 158 -9.43 -17.49 -10.58
N GLN A 159 -10.23 -16.46 -10.87
CA GLN A 159 -10.07 -15.12 -10.28
C GLN A 159 -10.19 -15.17 -8.76
N LYS A 160 -11.16 -15.90 -8.23
CA LYS A 160 -11.33 -16.10 -6.78
C LYS A 160 -10.14 -16.82 -6.15
N THR A 161 -9.61 -17.83 -6.82
CA THR A 161 -8.43 -18.56 -6.36
C THR A 161 -7.22 -17.64 -6.31
N ASP A 162 -6.94 -16.91 -7.39
CA ASP A 162 -5.82 -15.98 -7.47
C ASP A 162 -5.95 -14.84 -6.44
N TYR A 163 -7.16 -14.29 -6.27
CA TYR A 163 -7.43 -13.28 -5.25
C TYR A 163 -7.10 -13.78 -3.85
N THR A 164 -7.51 -15.00 -3.54
CA THR A 164 -7.26 -15.62 -2.24
C THR A 164 -5.78 -15.93 -2.03
N LEU A 165 -5.05 -16.35 -3.07
CA LEU A 165 -3.59 -16.57 -2.97
C LEU A 165 -2.83 -15.26 -2.68
N VAL A 166 -3.22 -14.14 -3.31
CA VAL A 166 -2.67 -12.82 -3.01
C VAL A 166 -2.99 -12.44 -1.56
N LEU A 167 -4.24 -12.59 -1.13
CA LEU A 167 -4.67 -12.31 0.24
C LEU A 167 -3.88 -13.13 1.27
N LYS A 168 -3.65 -14.42 1.03
CA LYS A 168 -2.83 -15.28 1.93
C LYS A 168 -1.41 -14.75 2.07
N GLY A 169 -0.77 -14.36 0.96
CA GLY A 169 0.55 -13.75 0.98
C GLY A 169 0.58 -12.42 1.74
N PHE A 170 -0.42 -11.59 1.49
CA PHE A 170 -0.61 -10.32 2.18
C PHE A 170 -0.79 -10.51 3.71
N ILE A 171 -1.61 -11.45 4.14
CA ILE A 171 -1.83 -11.76 5.56
C ILE A 171 -0.54 -12.31 6.18
N ALA A 172 0.13 -13.25 5.54
CA ALA A 172 1.34 -13.87 6.07
C ALA A 172 2.46 -12.85 6.34
N LEU A 173 2.62 -11.86 5.46
CA LEU A 173 3.58 -10.77 5.69
C LEU A 173 3.07 -9.79 6.76
N SER A 174 1.78 -9.46 6.77
CA SER A 174 1.18 -8.55 7.77
C SER A 174 1.29 -9.06 9.20
N GLN A 175 1.28 -10.38 9.41
CA GLN A 175 1.39 -11.04 10.72
C GLN A 175 2.84 -11.28 11.15
N ALA A 176 3.82 -11.00 10.30
CA ALA A 176 5.20 -11.36 10.57
C ALA A 176 5.72 -10.71 11.86
N GLU A 177 6.28 -11.52 12.75
CA GLU A 177 7.16 -11.11 13.81
C GLU A 177 8.60 -11.52 13.45
N PHE A 178 9.55 -10.61 13.64
CA PHE A 178 10.92 -10.83 13.18
C PHE A 178 11.93 -10.21 14.16
N PRO A 179 13.13 -10.83 14.30
CA PRO A 179 14.16 -10.32 15.20
C PRO A 179 14.76 -9.01 14.70
N GLN A 180 15.21 -8.17 15.62
CA GLN A 180 15.99 -6.96 15.32
C GLN A 180 17.15 -7.30 14.36
N GLY A 181 17.37 -6.43 13.37
CA GLY A 181 18.39 -6.63 12.33
C GLY A 181 17.88 -7.30 11.07
N THR A 182 16.62 -7.76 11.04
CA THR A 182 15.99 -8.32 9.85
C THR A 182 15.83 -7.26 8.75
N CYS A 183 16.27 -7.58 7.53
CA CYS A 183 16.04 -6.79 6.35
C CYS A 183 14.77 -7.27 5.62
N GLY A 184 14.11 -6.39 4.88
CA GLY A 184 12.87 -6.74 4.17
C GLY A 184 13.03 -7.87 3.14
N THR A 185 14.23 -8.06 2.59
CA THR A 185 14.54 -9.20 1.70
C THR A 185 14.26 -10.57 2.36
N GLN A 186 14.46 -10.68 3.67
CA GLN A 186 14.22 -11.93 4.42
C GLN A 186 12.72 -12.19 4.60
N LEU A 187 11.88 -11.16 4.52
CA LEU A 187 10.43 -11.23 4.72
C LEU A 187 9.65 -11.36 3.40
N ASP A 188 10.24 -11.01 2.26
CA ASP A 188 9.58 -11.01 0.94
C ASP A 188 8.97 -12.37 0.57
N VAL A 189 9.62 -13.45 0.96
CA VAL A 189 9.15 -14.82 0.71
C VAL A 189 7.81 -15.11 1.38
N LEU A 190 7.49 -14.48 2.51
CA LEU A 190 6.22 -14.68 3.22
C LEU A 190 5.03 -14.28 2.33
N ALA A 191 5.17 -13.19 1.59
CA ALA A 191 4.14 -12.74 0.66
C ALA A 191 4.06 -13.62 -0.60
N ARG A 192 5.19 -14.21 -1.05
CA ARG A 192 5.26 -14.96 -2.33
C ARG A 192 4.92 -16.43 -2.22
N GLN A 193 5.11 -17.04 -1.05
CA GLN A 193 5.12 -18.49 -0.89
C GLN A 193 3.88 -19.21 -1.40
N PHE A 194 2.69 -18.63 -1.25
CA PHE A 194 1.43 -19.25 -1.70
C PHE A 194 1.30 -19.20 -3.22
N MET A 195 1.71 -18.10 -3.84
CA MET A 195 1.75 -17.94 -5.28
C MET A 195 2.80 -18.86 -5.92
N TRP A 196 3.99 -18.97 -5.31
CA TRP A 196 5.03 -19.89 -5.80
C TRP A 196 4.59 -21.36 -5.76
N LYS A 197 3.86 -21.77 -4.72
CA LYS A 197 3.27 -23.14 -4.67
C LYS A 197 2.29 -23.39 -5.82
N ALA A 198 1.65 -22.34 -6.34
CA ALA A 198 0.78 -22.41 -7.51
C ALA A 198 1.52 -22.17 -8.85
N GLY A 199 2.85 -22.01 -8.83
CA GLY A 199 3.64 -21.72 -10.03
C GLY A 199 3.50 -20.28 -10.54
N ILE A 200 3.04 -19.34 -9.69
CA ILE A 200 2.80 -17.95 -10.02
C ILE A 200 3.85 -17.06 -9.33
N ASN A 201 4.31 -16.02 -10.01
CA ASN A 201 5.22 -15.02 -9.45
C ASN A 201 4.88 -13.63 -9.98
N TYR A 202 5.26 -12.57 -9.23
CA TYR A 202 5.17 -11.18 -9.67
C TYR A 202 6.56 -10.53 -9.71
N GLY A 203 6.76 -9.58 -10.63
CA GLY A 203 8.07 -9.01 -10.96
C GLY A 203 8.44 -7.75 -10.18
N HIS A 204 7.53 -7.18 -9.39
CA HIS A 204 7.82 -5.97 -8.59
C HIS A 204 8.23 -6.31 -7.14
N GLY A 205 8.66 -5.31 -6.38
CA GLY A 205 8.90 -5.44 -4.95
C GLY A 205 7.59 -5.67 -4.18
N THR A 206 7.67 -6.38 -3.06
CA THR A 206 6.49 -6.60 -2.21
C THR A 206 6.17 -5.38 -1.34
N GLY A 207 7.11 -4.47 -1.17
CA GLY A 207 6.88 -3.25 -0.41
C GLY A 207 8.07 -2.30 -0.42
N HIS A 208 7.79 -1.05 -0.13
CA HIS A 208 8.73 0.06 -0.08
C HIS A 208 8.42 0.99 1.10
N GLY A 209 9.41 1.76 1.54
CA GLY A 209 9.16 2.82 2.51
C GLY A 209 8.28 3.92 1.95
N VAL A 210 7.52 4.59 2.82
CA VAL A 210 6.65 5.72 2.50
C VAL A 210 7.12 6.95 3.26
N GLY A 211 7.23 8.09 2.57
CA GLY A 211 7.61 9.37 3.18
C GLY A 211 6.45 10.02 3.95
N HIS A 212 6.78 10.92 4.88
CA HIS A 212 5.79 11.71 5.59
C HIS A 212 5.59 13.05 4.88
N PHE A 213 4.47 13.21 4.17
CA PHE A 213 4.23 14.35 3.25
C PHE A 213 5.40 14.55 2.27
N LEU A 214 5.94 13.44 1.80
CA LEU A 214 7.07 13.35 0.88
C LEU A 214 6.81 12.25 -0.16
N ASN A 215 7.88 11.66 -0.73
CA ASN A 215 7.75 10.65 -1.76
C ASN A 215 6.98 9.41 -1.27
N VAL A 216 6.01 8.96 -2.05
CA VAL A 216 5.31 7.70 -1.79
C VAL A 216 6.32 6.54 -1.78
N HIS A 217 7.23 6.48 -2.74
CA HIS A 217 8.37 5.57 -2.73
C HIS A 217 9.56 6.24 -2.03
N GLU A 218 9.74 5.99 -0.73
CA GLU A 218 10.82 6.58 0.06
C GLU A 218 11.61 5.51 0.82
N GLY A 219 12.79 5.15 0.29
CA GLY A 219 13.71 4.25 0.97
C GLY A 219 14.41 4.88 2.20
N PRO A 220 15.40 4.17 2.78
CA PRO A 220 16.26 3.16 2.14
C PRO A 220 15.77 1.71 2.26
N HIS A 221 14.78 1.40 3.08
CA HIS A 221 14.28 0.06 3.32
C HIS A 221 13.23 -0.35 2.27
N GLN A 222 13.21 -1.64 1.95
CA GLN A 222 12.25 -2.24 1.00
C GLN A 222 12.04 -3.71 1.36
N ILE A 223 10.88 -4.26 1.00
CA ILE A 223 10.61 -5.72 1.00
C ILE A 223 10.62 -6.17 -0.47
N ARG A 224 11.66 -6.93 -0.85
CA ARG A 224 11.83 -7.39 -2.24
C ARG A 224 12.84 -8.53 -2.32
N MET A 225 12.83 -9.27 -3.44
CA MET A 225 13.75 -10.39 -3.67
C MET A 225 15.22 -9.97 -3.68
N ASN A 226 15.53 -8.80 -4.25
CA ASN A 226 16.91 -8.30 -4.30
C ASN A 226 17.34 -7.86 -2.90
N HIS A 227 18.56 -8.22 -2.50
CA HIS A 227 19.08 -7.84 -1.20
C HIS A 227 19.24 -6.32 -1.03
N ILE A 228 18.52 -5.77 -0.06
CA ILE A 228 18.64 -4.39 0.41
C ILE A 228 19.15 -4.44 1.85
N PRO A 229 20.41 -4.02 2.14
CA PRO A 229 21.05 -4.19 3.44
C PRO A 229 20.61 -3.15 4.47
N THR A 230 19.32 -2.80 4.49
CA THR A 230 18.75 -1.86 5.47
C THR A 230 17.82 -2.62 6.40
N PRO A 231 18.21 -2.83 7.67
CA PRO A 231 17.33 -3.47 8.64
C PRO A 231 16.09 -2.63 8.89
N LEU A 232 14.96 -3.31 9.07
CA LEU A 232 13.72 -2.68 9.50
C LEU A 232 13.82 -2.27 10.96
N GLN A 233 13.33 -1.07 11.29
CA GLN A 233 13.38 -0.48 12.64
C GLN A 233 12.00 0.08 13.01
N PRO A 234 11.63 0.05 14.31
CA PRO A 234 10.44 0.72 14.81
C PRO A 234 10.37 2.18 14.36
N GLY A 235 9.20 2.62 13.91
CA GLY A 235 8.98 3.94 13.32
C GLY A 235 9.13 3.98 11.80
N MET A 236 9.60 2.93 11.14
CA MET A 236 9.60 2.85 9.68
C MET A 236 8.20 2.49 9.16
N THR A 237 7.73 3.23 8.15
CA THR A 237 6.53 2.90 7.38
C THR A 237 6.93 2.12 6.13
N ILE A 238 6.16 1.09 5.77
CA ILE A 238 6.45 0.23 4.63
C ILE A 238 5.17 -0.34 4.03
N THR A 239 5.07 -0.47 2.71
CA THR A 239 3.94 -1.12 2.05
C THR A 239 4.06 -2.64 2.08
N ASN A 240 2.92 -3.31 1.90
CA ASN A 240 2.78 -4.75 1.70
C ASN A 240 1.78 -4.93 0.56
N GLU A 241 2.28 -5.21 -0.66
CA GLU A 241 1.53 -5.10 -1.92
C GLU A 241 1.74 -6.31 -2.87
N PRO A 242 1.60 -7.56 -2.42
CA PRO A 242 1.69 -8.71 -3.32
C PRO A 242 0.62 -8.65 -4.41
N GLY A 243 0.91 -9.23 -5.58
CA GLY A 243 -0.04 -9.24 -6.69
C GLY A 243 0.10 -10.42 -7.64
N ILE A 244 -0.91 -10.63 -8.47
CA ILE A 244 -0.94 -11.57 -9.60
C ILE A 244 -1.39 -10.82 -10.84
N TYR A 245 -0.66 -10.95 -11.94
CA TYR A 245 -0.93 -10.24 -13.18
C TYR A 245 -0.97 -11.23 -14.35
N LYS A 246 -2.16 -11.44 -14.91
CA LYS A 246 -2.38 -12.33 -16.05
C LYS A 246 -2.62 -11.50 -17.31
N SER A 247 -1.56 -11.31 -18.09
CA SER A 247 -1.56 -10.47 -19.29
C SER A 247 -2.77 -10.73 -20.19
N GLY A 248 -3.46 -9.65 -20.60
CA GLY A 248 -4.66 -9.69 -21.44
C GLY A 248 -5.90 -10.26 -20.73
N ARG A 249 -5.87 -10.42 -19.39
CA ARG A 249 -6.97 -11.01 -18.64
C ARG A 249 -7.39 -10.18 -17.42
N TYR A 250 -6.55 -10.11 -16.39
CA TYR A 250 -6.80 -9.33 -15.16
C TYR A 250 -5.54 -9.19 -14.31
N GLY A 251 -5.56 -8.21 -13.41
CA GLY A 251 -4.60 -8.08 -12.32
C GLY A 251 -5.30 -8.05 -10.97
N ILE A 252 -4.57 -8.50 -9.96
CA ILE A 252 -4.98 -8.52 -8.55
C ILE A 252 -3.80 -8.02 -7.73
N ARG A 253 -4.02 -6.99 -6.90
CA ARG A 253 -3.09 -6.51 -5.87
C ARG A 253 -3.89 -6.16 -4.62
N THR A 254 -3.37 -6.52 -3.47
CA THR A 254 -3.91 -6.09 -2.17
C THR A 254 -2.78 -5.42 -1.42
N GLU A 255 -3.00 -4.20 -0.97
CA GLU A 255 -1.97 -3.40 -0.34
C GLU A 255 -2.45 -2.66 0.89
N ASN A 256 -1.59 -2.63 1.90
CA ASN A 256 -1.63 -1.70 3.01
C ASN A 256 -0.25 -1.08 3.24
N THR A 257 -0.23 0.17 3.65
CA THR A 257 0.90 0.76 4.37
C THR A 257 0.88 0.25 5.80
N MET A 258 2.04 -0.16 6.32
CA MET A 258 2.24 -0.68 7.67
C MET A 258 3.31 0.13 8.40
N LEU A 259 3.26 0.12 9.72
CA LEU A 259 4.27 0.67 10.63
C LEU A 259 5.03 -0.47 11.29
N VAL A 260 6.36 -0.40 11.31
CA VAL A 260 7.19 -1.29 12.13
C VAL A 260 7.09 -0.84 13.58
N VAL A 261 6.68 -1.75 14.47
CA VAL A 261 6.54 -1.49 15.90
C VAL A 261 7.27 -2.57 16.75
N PRO A 262 7.64 -2.27 18.01
CA PRO A 262 8.11 -3.29 18.93
C PRO A 262 7.07 -4.39 19.12
N ALA A 263 7.48 -5.65 19.18
CA ALA A 263 6.63 -6.79 19.50
C ALA A 263 6.89 -7.30 20.93
N ARG A 264 8.07 -7.85 21.17
CA ARG A 264 8.46 -8.44 22.45
C ARG A 264 9.98 -8.54 22.58
N GLU A 265 10.45 -8.73 23.81
CA GLU A 265 11.81 -9.10 24.11
C GLU A 265 11.82 -10.49 24.75
N THR A 266 12.79 -11.32 24.37
CA THR A 266 12.95 -12.70 24.85
C THR A 266 14.43 -12.96 25.14
N GLU A 267 14.78 -14.15 25.64
CA GLU A 267 16.17 -14.59 25.79
C GLU A 267 16.93 -14.65 24.45
N PHE A 268 16.22 -14.66 23.32
CA PHE A 268 16.80 -14.65 21.96
C PHE A 268 16.93 -13.23 21.36
N GLY A 269 16.54 -12.19 22.10
CA GLY A 269 16.66 -10.79 21.70
C GLY A 269 15.32 -10.08 21.50
N VAL A 270 15.41 -8.90 20.86
CA VAL A 270 14.26 -8.01 20.60
C VAL A 270 13.61 -8.40 19.29
N PHE A 271 12.27 -8.43 19.28
CA PHE A 271 11.46 -8.72 18.12
C PHE A 271 10.56 -7.52 17.76
N TYR A 272 10.35 -7.34 16.46
CA TYR A 272 9.46 -6.35 15.88
C TYR A 272 8.31 -7.03 15.13
N LYS A 273 7.25 -6.26 14.85
CA LYS A 273 6.10 -6.68 14.03
C LYS A 273 5.58 -5.52 13.20
N PHE A 274 4.61 -5.79 12.37
CA PHE A 274 3.89 -4.77 11.62
C PHE A 274 2.55 -4.42 12.28
N GLU A 275 2.24 -3.12 12.28
CA GLU A 275 0.92 -2.58 12.56
C GLU A 275 0.33 -2.05 11.26
N PRO A 276 -0.84 -2.56 10.78
CA PRO A 276 -1.52 -2.00 9.63
C PRO A 276 -1.96 -0.55 9.88
N LEU A 277 -1.50 0.39 9.06
CA LEU A 277 -1.92 1.78 9.11
C LEU A 277 -3.14 2.04 8.22
N THR A 278 -3.17 1.47 7.02
CA THR A 278 -4.25 1.61 6.05
C THR A 278 -5.56 1.09 6.62
N LEU A 279 -6.62 1.88 6.47
CA LEU A 279 -7.96 1.58 6.96
C LEU A 279 -8.96 1.55 5.80
N CYS A 280 -9.17 0.37 5.21
CA CYS A 280 -10.12 0.16 4.12
C CYS A 280 -10.56 -1.31 4.09
N PRO A 281 -11.84 -1.63 3.91
CA PRO A 281 -12.27 -3.03 3.78
C PRO A 281 -11.53 -3.75 2.64
N ILE A 282 -11.26 -5.03 2.85
CA ILE A 282 -10.83 -5.97 1.81
C ILE A 282 -12.11 -6.63 1.28
N ASP A 283 -12.30 -6.61 -0.04
CA ASP A 283 -13.51 -7.14 -0.66
C ASP A 283 -13.61 -8.66 -0.43
N LYS A 284 -14.71 -9.10 0.17
CA LYS A 284 -14.94 -10.51 0.54
C LYS A 284 -15.55 -11.35 -0.58
N GLU A 285 -16.10 -10.71 -1.63
CA GLU A 285 -16.86 -11.40 -2.68
C GLU A 285 -16.00 -12.34 -3.53
N ALA A 286 -14.67 -12.06 -3.62
CA ALA A 286 -13.73 -12.91 -4.33
C ALA A 286 -12.97 -13.90 -3.42
N ILE A 287 -13.27 -13.97 -2.14
CA ILE A 287 -12.54 -14.85 -1.22
C ILE A 287 -13.06 -16.28 -1.33
N ARG A 288 -12.15 -17.22 -1.55
CA ARG A 288 -12.37 -18.65 -1.36
C ARG A 288 -12.06 -19.03 0.09
N ILE A 289 -13.11 -19.06 0.94
CA ILE A 289 -12.97 -19.33 2.38
C ILE A 289 -12.32 -20.71 2.60
N ASP A 290 -12.61 -21.68 1.75
CA ASP A 290 -12.04 -23.05 1.81
C ASP A 290 -10.52 -23.11 1.59
N LEU A 291 -9.90 -22.04 1.11
CA LEU A 291 -8.45 -21.92 0.97
C LEU A 291 -7.78 -21.21 2.15
N LEU A 292 -8.54 -20.56 3.02
CA LEU A 292 -8.01 -19.88 4.20
C LEU A 292 -7.92 -20.82 5.40
N THR A 293 -6.94 -20.59 6.26
CA THR A 293 -6.88 -21.19 7.59
C THR A 293 -7.72 -20.37 8.58
N ASP A 294 -8.10 -20.99 9.73
CA ASP A 294 -8.80 -20.27 10.80
C ASP A 294 -8.01 -19.04 11.29
N GLU A 295 -6.68 -19.12 11.33
CA GLU A 295 -5.82 -18.00 11.73
C GLU A 295 -5.86 -16.85 10.70
N GLU A 296 -5.87 -17.16 9.41
CA GLU A 296 -6.00 -16.15 8.33
C GLU A 296 -7.40 -15.49 8.37
N ILE A 297 -8.45 -16.27 8.62
CA ILE A 297 -9.82 -15.76 8.80
C ILE A 297 -9.88 -14.83 10.01
N GLU A 298 -9.32 -15.23 11.15
CA GLU A 298 -9.34 -14.41 12.36
C GLU A 298 -8.52 -13.12 12.21
N TRP A 299 -7.39 -13.18 11.50
CA TRP A 299 -6.65 -11.97 11.16
C TRP A 299 -7.49 -10.99 10.35
N LEU A 300 -8.15 -11.47 9.29
CA LEU A 300 -8.99 -10.63 8.43
C LEU A 300 -10.17 -10.04 9.20
N ASN A 301 -10.84 -10.85 10.03
CA ASN A 301 -11.92 -10.40 10.90
C ASN A 301 -11.44 -9.32 11.89
N SER A 302 -10.27 -9.49 12.49
CA SER A 302 -9.67 -8.51 13.40
C SER A 302 -9.28 -7.21 12.69
N TYR A 303 -8.73 -7.31 11.47
CA TYR A 303 -8.45 -6.15 10.64
C TYR A 303 -9.72 -5.40 10.25
N HIS A 304 -10.77 -6.10 9.82
CA HIS A 304 -12.06 -5.52 9.48
C HIS A 304 -12.73 -4.86 10.69
N GLN A 305 -12.64 -5.46 11.88
CA GLN A 305 -13.14 -4.85 13.11
C GLN A 305 -12.41 -3.53 13.40
N ARG A 306 -11.06 -3.49 13.26
CA ARG A 306 -10.29 -2.26 13.41
C ARG A 306 -10.73 -1.19 12.39
N VAL A 307 -10.93 -1.57 11.13
CA VAL A 307 -11.42 -0.64 10.10
C VAL A 307 -12.77 -0.04 10.51
N TYR A 308 -13.71 -0.88 10.96
CA TYR A 308 -15.02 -0.41 11.40
C TYR A 308 -14.92 0.53 12.59
N ASP A 309 -14.19 0.14 13.63
CA ASP A 309 -14.08 0.93 14.87
C ASP A 309 -13.46 2.30 14.64
N MET A 310 -12.46 2.37 13.76
CA MET A 310 -11.74 3.61 13.47
C MET A 310 -12.50 4.56 12.53
N LEU A 311 -13.25 4.03 11.57
CA LEU A 311 -13.89 4.85 10.54
C LEU A 311 -15.35 5.18 10.86
N SER A 312 -16.09 4.27 11.51
CA SER A 312 -17.52 4.46 11.76
C SER A 312 -17.88 5.78 12.47
N PRO A 313 -17.08 6.32 13.43
CA PRO A 313 -17.38 7.58 14.06
C PRO A 313 -17.35 8.80 13.12
N MET A 314 -16.72 8.66 11.95
CA MET A 314 -16.53 9.73 10.96
C MET A 314 -17.53 9.65 9.79
N LEU A 315 -18.41 8.65 9.80
CA LEU A 315 -19.32 8.30 8.73
C LEU A 315 -20.79 8.62 9.10
N THR A 316 -21.63 8.89 8.11
CA THR A 316 -23.07 8.98 8.29
C THR A 316 -23.68 7.62 8.64
N SER A 317 -24.93 7.58 9.12
CA SER A 317 -25.59 6.35 9.50
C SER A 317 -25.67 5.32 8.35
N ASP A 318 -25.93 5.79 7.14
CA ASP A 318 -26.01 4.92 5.95
C ASP A 318 -24.63 4.38 5.55
N GLU A 319 -23.59 5.23 5.57
CA GLU A 319 -22.20 4.83 5.35
C GLU A 319 -21.72 3.82 6.42
N GLN A 320 -22.13 4.01 7.70
CA GLN A 320 -21.84 3.07 8.79
C GLN A 320 -22.49 1.71 8.56
N ASN A 321 -23.74 1.67 8.13
CA ASN A 321 -24.44 0.43 7.81
C ASN A 321 -23.73 -0.32 6.67
N TRP A 322 -23.37 0.36 5.61
CA TRP A 322 -22.60 -0.22 4.52
C TRP A 322 -21.24 -0.75 4.99
N LEU A 323 -20.49 0.06 5.77
CA LEU A 323 -19.20 -0.36 6.30
C LEU A 323 -19.33 -1.59 7.21
N LYS A 324 -20.37 -1.66 8.04
CA LYS A 324 -20.67 -2.81 8.90
C LYS A 324 -20.85 -4.09 8.11
N GLU A 325 -21.54 -4.04 6.97
CA GLU A 325 -21.71 -5.19 6.08
C GLU A 325 -20.39 -5.56 5.38
N ALA A 326 -19.68 -4.56 4.87
CA ALA A 326 -18.39 -4.75 4.20
C ALA A 326 -17.34 -5.38 5.14
N THR A 327 -17.38 -5.04 6.44
CA THR A 327 -16.46 -5.54 7.48
C THR A 327 -17.02 -6.68 8.33
N ALA A 328 -18.22 -7.18 8.01
CA ALA A 328 -18.79 -8.33 8.74
C ALA A 328 -17.86 -9.54 8.69
N ARG A 329 -17.82 -10.30 9.79
CA ARG A 329 -16.99 -11.51 9.90
C ARG A 329 -17.27 -12.51 8.77
N LEU A 330 -16.22 -13.21 8.35
CA LEU A 330 -16.31 -14.38 7.48
C LEU A 330 -16.83 -15.58 8.28
#